data_b34ea037e2e2c76ee46992ab71080063
#
_entry.id   b34ea037e2e2c76ee46992ab71080063
#
_cell.length_a   1.000
_cell.length_b   1.000
_cell.length_c   1.000
_cell.angle_alpha   90.00
_cell.angle_beta   90.00
_cell.angle_gamma   90.00
#
_symmetry.space_group_name_H-M   'P 1'
#
loop_
_entity.id
_entity.type
_entity.pdbx_description
1 polymer ?
#
loop_
_entity_poly.entity_id
_entity_poly.type
_entity_poly.pdbx_seq_one_letter_code
_entity_poly.pdbx_strand_id
1 'polypeptide(L)'
;MVVGLRVVTLWTLAAVVMMPHTFAQDDSGFAVNGDRECIACHDFGPESPVHGLMAGSHGGSDDSVKNAGRRGCEDCHGPSANHANAPTQASPGVSFGPRWTSTSAQQDTTCLTCHEADAAEHWQHSTHMDRNVTCVTCHDIHAIEDKVLTEDGQAQVCTICHKVQKEGVHGMAEMADFNPPCASCHDPHHPGSPQSVLLSNDSEGCRSCHDMDSMASSSTVSDKAKRYHTVLAQADRTCVDCHTNVAHAPADAAPPFLPVASSSRDVTLFYPGMADSSWLLHSHPGSQPLRQGANCRQCHRGEEKTMGSNQAQNFEPAFREMRVSFAGNGESIRMTLKWKGDRNEKDVALMWGGGTNEAFRRGGCFAACHSDLPGMSGNRGQAVDKYLAVSREQSRSIGKPAIIKSEAALKKLMDEGNFAVMWRIELASGKVEAASLLEDIDWVSHPPIRASTKYENGWWTVNIRRATTRQPEQLVTFDPQNKYIFGVALHGADNPGGKHWVSLPMTLHYSGDDTDFKIK
;
A
#
# COMPACT_ATOMS: atom_id res chain seq x y z
N MET A 1 2.61 -82.85 62.99
CA MET A 1 1.60 -82.35 62.09
C MET A 1 1.38 -80.87 62.40
N VAL A 2 1.96 -79.98 61.67
CA VAL A 2 1.77 -78.55 61.88
C VAL A 2 1.37 -77.98 60.51
N VAL A 3 0.17 -77.48 60.47
CA VAL A 3 -0.48 -76.89 59.28
C VAL A 3 -0.05 -75.41 59.20
N GLY A 4 0.71 -75.03 58.16
CA GLY A 4 1.08 -73.68 57.95
C GLY A 4 0.03 -72.90 57.11
N LEU A 5 -0.47 -71.81 57.67
CA LEU A 5 -1.44 -70.92 57.07
C LEU A 5 -0.65 -69.89 56.24
N ARG A 6 -0.82 -69.89 54.91
CA ARG A 6 -0.24 -68.84 54.01
C ARG A 6 -1.30 -67.71 53.88
N VAL A 7 -0.94 -66.54 54.35
CA VAL A 7 -1.69 -65.29 54.10
C VAL A 7 -1.28 -64.74 52.71
N VAL A 8 -2.25 -64.67 51.82
CA VAL A 8 -2.09 -64.02 50.49
C VAL A 8 -2.55 -62.56 50.60
N THR A 9 -1.62 -61.63 50.53
CA THR A 9 -1.90 -60.19 50.50
C THR A 9 -2.23 -59.77 49.08
N LEU A 10 -3.51 -59.46 48.83
CA LEU A 10 -3.96 -58.84 47.56
C LEU A 10 -3.55 -57.37 47.54
N TRP A 11 -2.69 -56.94 46.61
CA TRP A 11 -2.45 -55.55 46.27
C TRP A 11 -3.44 -55.14 45.19
N THR A 12 -4.40 -54.28 45.53
CA THR A 12 -5.27 -53.63 44.53
C THR A 12 -4.51 -52.43 43.96
N LEU A 13 -4.07 -52.55 42.73
CA LEU A 13 -3.60 -51.41 41.95
C LEU A 13 -4.81 -50.56 41.55
N ALA A 14 -4.98 -49.39 42.15
CA ALA A 14 -5.90 -48.39 41.66
C ALA A 14 -5.28 -47.71 40.40
N ALA A 15 -5.72 -48.11 39.22
CA ALA A 15 -5.41 -47.41 38.00
C ALA A 15 -6.18 -46.07 37.98
N VAL A 16 -5.47 -44.96 38.22
CA VAL A 16 -6.00 -43.63 37.96
C VAL A 16 -6.09 -43.48 36.45
N VAL A 17 -7.27 -43.65 35.90
CA VAL A 17 -7.57 -43.30 34.51
C VAL A 17 -7.56 -41.78 34.44
N MET A 18 -6.44 -41.18 33.98
CA MET A 18 -6.45 -39.81 33.52
C MET A 18 -7.30 -39.77 32.24
N MET A 19 -8.53 -39.36 32.36
CA MET A 19 -9.34 -38.99 31.21
C MET A 19 -8.70 -37.73 30.60
N PRO A 20 -8.37 -37.73 29.32
CA PRO A 20 -8.04 -36.48 28.67
C PRO A 20 -9.27 -35.59 28.74
N HIS A 21 -9.13 -34.43 29.36
CA HIS A 21 -10.13 -33.39 29.25
C HIS A 21 -10.12 -32.95 27.80
N THR A 22 -10.96 -33.55 26.97
CA THR A 22 -11.34 -32.97 25.68
C THR A 22 -12.13 -31.71 26.03
N PHE A 23 -11.45 -30.57 26.00
CA PHE A 23 -12.15 -29.31 25.92
C PHE A 23 -13.03 -29.38 24.68
N ALA A 24 -14.32 -29.16 24.85
CA ALA A 24 -15.25 -29.02 23.76
C ALA A 24 -14.72 -27.86 22.90
N GLN A 25 -14.20 -28.18 21.74
CA GLN A 25 -13.80 -27.18 20.74
C GLN A 25 -15.12 -26.57 20.26
N ASP A 26 -15.36 -25.32 20.59
CA ASP A 26 -16.50 -24.59 20.06
C ASP A 26 -16.32 -24.56 18.54
N ASP A 27 -17.26 -25.15 17.81
CA ASP A 27 -17.24 -25.19 16.33
C ASP A 27 -17.34 -23.79 15.68
N SER A 28 -17.50 -22.72 16.50
CA SER A 28 -17.52 -21.34 16.04
C SER A 28 -16.15 -20.79 15.60
N GLY A 29 -15.04 -21.47 15.96
CA GLY A 29 -13.67 -21.02 15.66
C GLY A 29 -13.16 -19.89 16.57
N PHE A 30 -13.94 -19.46 17.56
CA PHE A 30 -13.54 -18.46 18.54
C PHE A 30 -12.75 -19.06 19.70
N ALA A 31 -11.90 -18.25 20.33
CA ALA A 31 -11.09 -18.63 21.48
C ALA A 31 -11.99 -18.94 22.71
N VAL A 32 -11.79 -20.11 23.33
CA VAL A 32 -12.65 -20.59 24.41
C VAL A 32 -12.62 -19.70 25.66
N ASN A 33 -11.44 -19.14 25.98
CA ASN A 33 -11.25 -18.25 27.12
C ASN A 33 -11.26 -16.76 26.74
N GLY A 34 -11.63 -16.44 25.49
CA GLY A 34 -11.69 -15.07 24.96
C GLY A 34 -10.38 -14.32 25.08
N ASP A 35 -10.42 -13.05 25.44
CA ASP A 35 -9.27 -12.14 25.50
C ASP A 35 -8.10 -12.65 26.33
N ARG A 36 -8.33 -13.51 27.34
CA ARG A 36 -7.26 -14.06 28.19
C ARG A 36 -6.25 -14.88 27.38
N GLU A 37 -6.70 -15.57 26.32
CA GLU A 37 -5.80 -16.31 25.44
C GLU A 37 -4.95 -15.37 24.59
N CYS A 38 -5.53 -14.27 24.15
CA CYS A 38 -4.84 -13.25 23.37
C CYS A 38 -3.79 -12.52 24.22
N ILE A 39 -4.20 -12.01 25.38
CA ILE A 39 -3.35 -11.23 26.29
C ILE A 39 -2.16 -12.06 26.80
N ALA A 40 -2.30 -13.36 26.98
CA ALA A 40 -1.20 -14.23 27.40
C ALA A 40 0.05 -14.13 26.49
N CYS A 41 -0.12 -13.74 25.22
CA CYS A 41 0.98 -13.56 24.26
C CYS A 41 1.12 -12.12 23.78
N HIS A 42 0.06 -11.33 23.76
CA HIS A 42 0.04 -9.97 23.22
C HIS A 42 0.22 -8.88 24.29
N ASP A 43 0.18 -9.21 25.56
CA ASP A 43 0.60 -8.32 26.64
C ASP A 43 2.08 -8.59 26.98
N PHE A 44 2.97 -7.77 26.44
CA PHE A 44 4.40 -7.85 26.69
C PHE A 44 4.91 -6.71 27.59
N GLY A 45 4.02 -6.16 28.43
CA GLY A 45 4.34 -5.15 29.42
C GLY A 45 3.67 -3.79 29.18
N PRO A 46 4.01 -2.76 29.95
CA PRO A 46 3.30 -1.49 29.96
C PRO A 46 3.19 -0.77 28.60
N GLU A 47 4.12 -1.03 27.70
CA GLU A 47 4.15 -0.47 26.34
C GLU A 47 3.36 -1.32 25.32
N SER A 48 2.68 -2.36 25.79
CA SER A 48 1.88 -3.19 24.89
C SER A 48 0.66 -2.44 24.38
N PRO A 49 0.37 -2.48 23.06
CA PRO A 49 -0.78 -1.80 22.47
C PRO A 49 -2.13 -2.19 23.05
N VAL A 50 -2.23 -3.38 23.66
CA VAL A 50 -3.48 -3.84 24.30
C VAL A 50 -3.92 -2.93 25.46
N HIS A 51 -2.99 -2.28 26.16
CA HIS A 51 -3.31 -1.35 27.26
C HIS A 51 -3.96 -0.07 26.73
N GLY A 52 -3.49 0.44 25.58
CA GLY A 52 -4.09 1.59 24.91
C GLY A 52 -5.51 1.29 24.44
N LEU A 53 -5.73 0.13 23.83
CA LEU A 53 -7.07 -0.34 23.46
C LEU A 53 -8.02 -0.37 24.66
N MET A 54 -7.59 -0.98 25.77
CA MET A 54 -8.43 -1.12 26.97
C MET A 54 -8.74 0.23 27.64
N ALA A 55 -7.85 1.21 27.54
CA ALA A 55 -8.03 2.54 28.08
C ALA A 55 -8.74 3.51 27.11
N GLY A 56 -8.76 3.18 25.82
CA GLY A 56 -9.37 3.98 24.76
C GLY A 56 -10.87 3.76 24.59
N SER A 57 -11.43 4.39 23.57
CA SER A 57 -12.89 4.38 23.30
C SER A 57 -13.48 2.99 23.02
N HIS A 58 -12.70 2.06 22.48
CA HIS A 58 -13.16 0.69 22.21
C HIS A 58 -13.05 -0.25 23.41
N GLY A 59 -12.23 0.05 24.39
CA GLY A 59 -12.07 -0.71 25.63
C GLY A 59 -12.87 -0.16 26.81
N GLY A 60 -13.44 1.03 26.66
CA GLY A 60 -14.10 1.78 27.72
C GLY A 60 -15.34 1.12 28.30
N SER A 61 -15.72 1.60 29.51
CA SER A 61 -16.79 1.03 30.35
C SER A 61 -18.20 1.49 29.97
N ASP A 62 -18.43 2.02 28.79
CA ASP A 62 -19.77 2.44 28.37
C ASP A 62 -20.70 1.22 28.21
N ASP A 63 -21.77 1.19 29.04
CA ASP A 63 -22.70 0.05 29.09
C ASP A 63 -23.48 -0.15 27.77
N SER A 64 -23.56 0.86 26.92
CA SER A 64 -24.18 0.75 25.58
C SER A 64 -23.40 -0.19 24.65
N VAL A 65 -22.10 -0.29 24.87
CA VAL A 65 -21.17 -1.11 24.10
C VAL A 65 -21.02 -2.52 24.68
N LYS A 66 -21.23 -2.69 25.98
CA LYS A 66 -21.18 -3.99 26.68
C LYS A 66 -22.34 -4.93 26.37
N ASN A 67 -23.47 -4.41 25.89
CA ASN A 67 -24.69 -5.19 25.66
C ASN A 67 -24.75 -5.90 24.30
N ALA A 68 -23.76 -5.77 23.44
CA ALA A 68 -23.75 -6.32 22.09
C ALA A 68 -23.13 -7.74 22.00
N GLY A 69 -22.93 -8.44 23.08
CA GLY A 69 -22.37 -9.80 23.08
C GLY A 69 -20.92 -9.85 22.59
N ARG A 70 -20.14 -8.83 22.90
CA ARG A 70 -18.77 -8.65 22.41
C ARG A 70 -17.85 -9.78 22.84
N ARG A 71 -17.04 -10.19 21.89
CA ARG A 71 -16.01 -11.22 22.02
C ARG A 71 -14.62 -10.62 22.24
N GLY A 72 -14.54 -9.34 22.62
CA GLY A 72 -13.31 -8.64 22.91
C GLY A 72 -12.39 -8.49 21.70
N CYS A 73 -11.17 -8.99 21.76
CA CYS A 73 -10.20 -8.92 20.67
C CYS A 73 -10.74 -9.51 19.35
N GLU A 74 -11.54 -10.55 19.44
CA GLU A 74 -12.08 -11.26 18.28
C GLU A 74 -13.26 -10.55 17.60
N ASP A 75 -13.81 -9.47 18.20
CA ASP A 75 -14.76 -8.59 17.50
C ASP A 75 -14.09 -7.90 16.29
N CYS A 76 -12.79 -7.57 16.43
CA CYS A 76 -12.00 -6.96 15.37
C CYS A 76 -11.12 -7.97 14.63
N HIS A 77 -10.54 -8.93 15.35
CA HIS A 77 -9.60 -9.91 14.78
C HIS A 77 -10.28 -11.18 14.27
N GLY A 78 -11.60 -11.29 14.40
CA GLY A 78 -12.37 -12.45 13.95
C GLY A 78 -12.02 -13.76 14.70
N PRO A 79 -12.66 -14.89 14.34
CA PRO A 79 -12.43 -16.19 14.97
C PRO A 79 -10.96 -16.60 14.92
N SER A 80 -10.30 -16.71 16.05
CA SER A 80 -8.84 -16.84 16.16
C SER A 80 -8.37 -18.01 17.05
N ALA A 81 -9.23 -18.97 17.38
CA ALA A 81 -8.85 -20.14 18.20
C ALA A 81 -7.67 -20.92 17.60
N ASN A 82 -7.63 -21.08 16.28
CA ASN A 82 -6.52 -21.76 15.62
C ASN A 82 -5.21 -20.97 15.76
N HIS A 83 -5.29 -19.64 15.69
CA HIS A 83 -4.14 -18.77 15.93
C HIS A 83 -3.66 -18.86 17.38
N ALA A 84 -4.57 -18.81 18.36
CA ALA A 84 -4.21 -18.92 19.77
C ALA A 84 -3.50 -20.25 20.08
N ASN A 85 -3.96 -21.35 19.47
CA ASN A 85 -3.36 -22.69 19.65
C ASN A 85 -2.04 -22.86 18.87
N ALA A 86 -1.87 -22.23 17.71
CA ALA A 86 -0.70 -22.37 16.85
C ALA A 86 -0.28 -21.01 16.24
N PRO A 87 0.19 -20.03 17.06
CA PRO A 87 0.35 -18.63 16.67
C PRO A 87 1.44 -18.38 15.61
N THR A 88 2.25 -19.39 15.33
CA THR A 88 3.27 -19.33 14.26
C THR A 88 2.82 -19.99 12.97
N GLN A 89 1.75 -20.77 12.98
CA GLN A 89 1.28 -21.61 11.86
C GLN A 89 -0.08 -21.17 11.31
N ALA A 90 -0.95 -20.63 12.17
CA ALA A 90 -2.26 -20.15 11.79
C ALA A 90 -2.35 -18.63 11.92
N SER A 91 -3.06 -18.00 10.98
CA SER A 91 -3.41 -16.57 11.05
C SER A 91 -4.57 -16.35 12.02
N PRO A 92 -4.71 -15.17 12.62
CA PRO A 92 -6.00 -14.74 13.17
C PRO A 92 -7.06 -14.65 12.06
N GLY A 93 -8.32 -14.58 12.41
CA GLY A 93 -9.41 -14.46 11.44
C GLY A 93 -9.25 -13.24 10.55
N VAL A 94 -8.95 -12.08 11.16
CA VAL A 94 -8.55 -10.85 10.48
C VAL A 94 -7.25 -10.32 11.07
N SER A 95 -6.29 -10.02 10.23
CA SER A 95 -5.00 -9.50 10.63
C SER A 95 -4.73 -8.12 10.03
N PHE A 96 -4.34 -7.20 10.88
CA PHE A 96 -3.86 -5.86 10.53
C PHE A 96 -2.32 -5.77 10.56
N GLY A 97 -1.66 -6.86 10.91
CA GLY A 97 -0.22 -6.94 11.08
C GLY A 97 0.54 -7.39 9.83
N PRO A 98 1.88 -7.31 9.84
CA PRO A 98 2.70 -7.60 8.65
C PRO A 98 2.82 -9.08 8.33
N ARG A 99 2.65 -9.96 9.33
CA ARG A 99 2.87 -11.40 9.15
C ARG A 99 1.72 -12.08 8.41
N TRP A 100 0.48 -11.69 8.73
CA TRP A 100 -0.75 -12.29 8.27
C TRP A 100 -1.67 -11.20 7.75
N THR A 101 -1.30 -10.51 6.67
CA THR A 101 -2.08 -9.38 6.19
C THR A 101 -3.37 -9.84 5.54
N SER A 102 -4.51 -9.51 6.13
CA SER A 102 -5.83 -9.63 5.50
C SER A 102 -6.01 -8.57 4.42
N THR A 103 -6.91 -8.80 3.47
CA THR A 103 -7.24 -7.83 2.42
C THR A 103 -7.83 -6.56 3.03
N SER A 104 -7.72 -5.43 2.31
CA SER A 104 -8.32 -4.15 2.75
C SER A 104 -9.82 -4.31 3.01
N ALA A 105 -10.52 -5.01 2.12
CA ALA A 105 -11.96 -5.27 2.28
C ALA A 105 -12.28 -6.06 3.55
N GLN A 106 -11.47 -7.05 3.91
CA GLN A 106 -11.67 -7.81 5.16
C GLN A 106 -11.44 -6.93 6.39
N GLN A 107 -10.40 -6.09 6.36
CA GLN A 107 -10.09 -5.18 7.45
C GLN A 107 -11.22 -4.15 7.64
N ASP A 108 -11.66 -3.51 6.56
CA ASP A 108 -12.70 -2.49 6.60
C ASP A 108 -14.07 -3.07 6.98
N THR A 109 -14.42 -4.26 6.46
CA THR A 109 -15.67 -4.94 6.81
C THR A 109 -15.79 -5.15 8.32
N THR A 110 -14.69 -5.45 9.01
CA THR A 110 -14.70 -5.61 10.46
C THR A 110 -15.16 -4.33 11.17
N CYS A 111 -14.68 -3.19 10.76
CA CYS A 111 -15.08 -1.90 11.35
C CYS A 111 -16.53 -1.56 10.98
N LEU A 112 -16.91 -1.79 9.73
CA LEU A 112 -18.24 -1.48 9.19
C LEU A 112 -19.36 -2.34 9.80
N THR A 113 -19.07 -3.45 10.45
CA THR A 113 -20.09 -4.20 11.21
C THR A 113 -20.72 -3.40 12.35
N CYS A 114 -20.02 -2.38 12.85
CA CYS A 114 -20.51 -1.50 13.90
C CYS A 114 -20.64 -0.04 13.44
N HIS A 115 -19.79 0.39 12.50
CA HIS A 115 -19.74 1.75 11.98
C HIS A 115 -20.41 1.84 10.60
N GLU A 116 -21.71 1.49 10.52
CA GLU A 116 -22.49 1.53 9.28
C GLU A 116 -23.10 2.91 8.99
N ALA A 117 -23.24 3.76 10.01
CA ALA A 117 -23.88 5.06 9.92
C ALA A 117 -22.87 6.22 9.93
N ASP A 118 -23.34 7.41 9.61
CA ASP A 118 -22.58 8.66 9.65
C ASP A 118 -21.34 8.66 8.73
N ALA A 119 -20.17 8.93 9.26
CA ALA A 119 -18.93 9.07 8.50
C ALA A 119 -18.53 7.80 7.72
N ALA A 120 -18.94 6.62 8.16
CA ALA A 120 -18.64 5.37 7.49
C ALA A 120 -19.62 5.03 6.35
N GLU A 121 -20.79 5.67 6.28
CA GLU A 121 -21.81 5.43 5.25
C GLU A 121 -21.23 5.61 3.84
N HIS A 122 -20.37 6.57 3.67
CA HIS A 122 -19.79 6.90 2.37
C HIS A 122 -18.43 6.25 2.10
N TRP A 123 -17.84 5.56 3.10
CA TRP A 123 -16.52 4.97 2.99
C TRP A 123 -16.37 4.05 1.77
N GLN A 124 -17.37 3.20 1.50
CA GLN A 124 -17.33 2.21 0.41
C GLN A 124 -17.14 2.83 -0.98
N HIS A 125 -17.36 4.13 -1.12
CA HIS A 125 -17.22 4.87 -2.37
C HIS A 125 -16.16 5.98 -2.28
N SER A 126 -15.43 6.04 -1.19
CA SER A 126 -14.42 7.06 -0.97
C SER A 126 -13.17 6.85 -1.85
N THR A 127 -12.51 7.95 -2.17
CA THR A 127 -11.23 7.90 -2.91
C THR A 127 -10.15 7.14 -2.14
N HIS A 128 -10.20 7.13 -0.82
CA HIS A 128 -9.26 6.40 0.02
C HIS A 128 -9.49 4.88 -0.07
N MET A 129 -10.74 4.45 0.03
CA MET A 129 -11.10 3.02 -0.12
C MET A 129 -10.74 2.49 -1.51
N ASP A 130 -11.02 3.23 -2.57
CA ASP A 130 -10.64 2.87 -3.95
C ASP A 130 -9.13 2.68 -4.14
N ARG A 131 -8.32 3.21 -3.22
CA ARG A 131 -6.86 3.10 -3.21
C ARG A 131 -6.33 2.11 -2.19
N ASN A 132 -7.20 1.27 -1.63
CA ASN A 132 -6.88 0.30 -0.57
C ASN A 132 -6.28 0.95 0.68
N VAL A 133 -6.63 2.20 0.97
CA VAL A 133 -6.43 2.79 2.27
C VAL A 133 -7.52 2.22 3.18
N THR A 134 -7.15 1.68 4.33
CA THR A 134 -8.09 1.07 5.28
C THR A 134 -8.37 2.00 6.46
N CYS A 135 -9.42 1.73 7.21
CA CYS A 135 -9.76 2.49 8.40
C CYS A 135 -8.56 2.66 9.33
N VAL A 136 -7.84 1.56 9.61
CA VAL A 136 -6.68 1.55 10.50
C VAL A 136 -5.40 2.19 9.91
N THR A 137 -5.46 2.65 8.66
CA THR A 137 -4.37 3.48 8.09
C THR A 137 -4.34 4.86 8.75
N CYS A 138 -5.50 5.37 9.15
CA CYS A 138 -5.65 6.67 9.78
C CYS A 138 -6.01 6.53 11.26
N HIS A 139 -6.85 5.56 11.62
CA HIS A 139 -7.34 5.30 12.98
C HIS A 139 -6.45 4.32 13.72
N ASP A 140 -5.87 4.75 14.84
CA ASP A 140 -5.11 3.90 15.75
C ASP A 140 -6.00 3.40 16.89
N ILE A 141 -6.63 2.26 16.65
CA ILE A 141 -7.59 1.66 17.59
C ILE A 141 -6.91 1.17 18.88
N HIS A 142 -5.62 0.94 18.85
CA HIS A 142 -4.84 0.50 20.01
C HIS A 142 -4.22 1.68 20.79
N ALA A 143 -4.47 2.90 20.39
CA ALA A 143 -4.07 4.09 21.16
C ALA A 143 -5.15 4.46 22.20
N ILE A 144 -4.72 5.08 23.30
CA ILE A 144 -5.63 5.67 24.30
C ILE A 144 -6.45 6.77 23.64
N GLU A 145 -5.80 7.58 22.80
CA GLU A 145 -6.37 8.66 22.03
C GLU A 145 -6.00 8.50 20.55
N ASP A 146 -7.00 8.43 19.71
CA ASP A 146 -6.80 8.34 18.28
C ASP A 146 -6.41 9.70 17.70
N LYS A 147 -5.16 9.84 17.27
CA LYS A 147 -4.58 11.10 16.80
C LYS A 147 -5.34 11.72 15.63
N VAL A 148 -5.93 10.92 14.75
CA VAL A 148 -6.68 11.48 13.61
C VAL A 148 -7.96 12.20 14.05
N LEU A 149 -8.44 11.92 15.25
CA LEU A 149 -9.62 12.58 15.83
C LEU A 149 -9.25 13.85 16.63
N THR A 150 -7.96 14.11 16.84
CA THR A 150 -7.50 15.32 17.57
C THR A 150 -7.10 16.42 16.59
N GLU A 151 -7.37 17.67 16.94
CA GLU A 151 -7.02 18.81 16.08
C GLU A 151 -5.52 18.84 15.75
N ASP A 152 -4.67 18.70 16.74
CA ASP A 152 -3.21 18.73 16.56
C ASP A 152 -2.64 17.45 15.94
N GLY A 153 -3.27 16.30 16.18
CA GLY A 153 -2.81 14.99 15.72
C GLY A 153 -3.19 14.72 14.27
N GLN A 154 -4.33 15.24 13.82
CA GLN A 154 -4.87 14.95 12.48
C GLN A 154 -3.87 15.27 11.37
N ALA A 155 -3.23 16.42 11.43
CA ALA A 155 -2.24 16.82 10.46
C ALA A 155 -1.01 15.88 10.44
N GLN A 156 -0.62 15.33 11.59
CA GLN A 156 0.48 14.35 11.65
C GLN A 156 0.13 13.05 10.93
N VAL A 157 -1.12 12.60 11.03
CA VAL A 157 -1.62 11.40 10.35
C VAL A 157 -1.76 11.66 8.85
N CYS A 158 -2.48 12.70 8.46
CA CYS A 158 -2.75 13.01 7.06
C CYS A 158 -1.47 13.26 6.26
N THR A 159 -0.51 13.99 6.82
CA THR A 159 0.72 14.37 6.12
C THR A 159 1.78 13.26 6.02
N ILE A 160 1.53 12.08 6.55
CA ILE A 160 2.33 10.89 6.21
C ILE A 160 2.29 10.66 4.70
N CYS A 161 1.12 10.84 4.09
CA CYS A 161 0.89 10.66 2.65
C CYS A 161 0.75 12.01 1.91
N HIS A 162 0.08 12.99 2.51
CA HIS A 162 -0.26 14.29 1.93
C HIS A 162 0.77 15.37 2.28
N LYS A 163 2.03 15.13 1.96
CA LYS A 163 3.16 15.97 2.41
C LYS A 163 3.14 17.39 1.84
N VAL A 164 2.70 17.51 0.59
CA VAL A 164 2.68 18.80 -0.10
C VAL A 164 1.60 19.71 0.42
N GLN A 165 0.54 19.14 0.99
CA GLN A 165 -0.59 19.88 1.55
C GLN A 165 -0.27 20.57 2.89
N LYS A 166 0.94 20.40 3.42
CA LYS A 166 1.45 21.19 4.55
C LYS A 166 1.69 22.66 4.18
N GLU A 167 1.92 22.93 2.89
CA GLU A 167 2.26 24.24 2.37
C GLU A 167 0.99 24.95 1.89
N GLY A 168 1.09 26.26 1.68
CA GLY A 168 -0.02 27.08 1.20
C GLY A 168 -0.66 27.92 2.30
N VAL A 169 -1.57 28.80 1.89
CA VAL A 169 -2.18 29.82 2.77
C VAL A 169 -2.90 29.21 3.98
N HIS A 170 -3.47 28.03 3.83
CA HIS A 170 -4.09 27.26 4.92
C HIS A 170 -3.19 26.10 5.38
N GLY A 171 -1.95 26.07 4.90
CA GLY A 171 -0.98 25.08 5.31
C GLY A 171 -0.37 25.39 6.67
N MET A 172 0.10 24.36 7.36
CA MET A 172 0.58 24.43 8.74
C MET A 172 1.78 25.36 8.97
N ALA A 173 2.54 25.72 7.91
CA ALA A 173 3.75 26.51 8.04
C ALA A 173 3.50 28.03 8.12
N GLU A 174 2.40 28.51 7.59
CA GLU A 174 2.13 29.95 7.43
C GLU A 174 1.11 30.51 8.43
N MET A 175 0.33 29.64 9.07
CA MET A 175 -0.68 30.01 10.05
C MET A 175 -0.26 29.61 11.46
N ALA A 176 0.79 30.25 11.99
CA ALA A 176 1.39 29.91 13.29
C ALA A 176 0.39 29.90 14.45
N ASP A 177 -0.69 30.67 14.36
CA ASP A 177 -1.71 30.82 15.42
C ASP A 177 -3.06 30.15 15.06
N PHE A 178 -3.20 29.58 13.87
CA PHE A 178 -4.42 28.93 13.41
C PHE A 178 -4.10 27.75 12.47
N ASN A 179 -4.22 26.57 13.00
CA ASN A 179 -3.97 25.31 12.27
C ASN A 179 -5.29 24.52 12.17
N PRO A 180 -6.15 24.83 11.18
CA PRO A 180 -7.41 24.12 11.08
C PRO A 180 -7.14 22.65 10.79
N PRO A 181 -7.85 21.71 11.47
CA PRO A 181 -7.72 20.30 11.16
C PRO A 181 -8.16 20.06 9.72
N CYS A 182 -7.51 19.09 9.06
CA CYS A 182 -7.77 18.78 7.64
C CYS A 182 -9.26 18.51 7.38
N ALA A 183 -9.93 17.87 8.35
CA ALA A 183 -11.37 17.55 8.27
C ALA A 183 -12.29 18.78 8.31
N SER A 184 -11.79 19.98 8.64
CA SER A 184 -12.58 21.22 8.52
C SER A 184 -12.97 21.54 7.08
N CYS A 185 -12.20 21.03 6.10
CA CYS A 185 -12.43 21.25 4.67
C CYS A 185 -12.58 19.96 3.88
N HIS A 186 -12.05 18.86 4.41
CA HIS A 186 -12.01 17.56 3.74
C HIS A 186 -12.81 16.53 4.53
N ASP A 187 -13.68 15.81 3.86
CA ASP A 187 -14.25 14.59 4.38
C ASP A 187 -13.51 13.40 3.76
N PRO A 188 -12.61 12.72 4.51
CA PRO A 188 -11.84 11.59 3.98
C PRO A 188 -12.69 10.36 3.67
N HIS A 189 -13.91 10.29 4.18
CA HIS A 189 -14.84 9.20 3.93
C HIS A 189 -15.76 9.45 2.71
N HIS A 190 -15.86 10.70 2.23
CA HIS A 190 -16.76 11.07 1.15
C HIS A 190 -16.30 10.55 -0.23
N PRO A 191 -17.22 10.12 -1.11
CA PRO A 191 -16.90 9.57 -2.44
C PRO A 191 -16.38 10.60 -3.45
N GLY A 192 -16.58 11.87 -3.22
CA GLY A 192 -16.19 12.95 -4.14
C GLY A 192 -14.77 13.47 -3.93
N SER A 193 -14.29 14.24 -4.88
CA SER A 193 -13.10 15.05 -4.67
C SER A 193 -13.40 16.17 -3.67
N PRO A 194 -12.40 16.68 -2.92
CA PRO A 194 -12.61 17.84 -2.03
C PRO A 194 -13.28 19.02 -2.74
N GLN A 195 -12.91 19.26 -4.00
CA GLN A 195 -13.52 20.32 -4.80
C GLN A 195 -15.00 20.05 -5.08
N SER A 196 -15.39 18.81 -5.38
CA SER A 196 -16.80 18.48 -5.62
C SER A 196 -17.63 18.60 -4.35
N VAL A 197 -17.08 18.25 -3.19
CA VAL A 197 -17.74 18.43 -1.89
C VAL A 197 -17.95 19.91 -1.59
N LEU A 198 -16.91 20.74 -1.76
CA LEU A 198 -17.01 22.20 -1.55
C LEU A 198 -17.96 22.88 -2.54
N LEU A 199 -18.10 22.34 -3.75
CA LEU A 199 -19.06 22.83 -4.74
C LEU A 199 -20.51 22.45 -4.39
N SER A 200 -20.72 21.26 -3.84
CA SER A 200 -22.06 20.72 -3.55
C SER A 200 -22.76 21.39 -2.37
N ASN A 201 -22.00 21.92 -1.39
CA ASN A 201 -22.53 22.54 -0.16
C ASN A 201 -22.35 24.05 -0.12
N ASP A 202 -22.37 24.74 -1.24
CA ASP A 202 -22.26 26.20 -1.35
C ASP A 202 -21.01 26.80 -0.66
N SER A 203 -19.93 26.03 -0.62
CA SER A 203 -18.68 26.44 0.06
C SER A 203 -18.83 26.66 1.57
N GLU A 204 -19.72 25.92 2.22
CA GLU A 204 -19.97 26.04 3.66
C GLU A 204 -18.67 25.88 4.48
N GLY A 205 -17.80 24.97 4.09
CA GLY A 205 -16.49 24.81 4.71
C GLY A 205 -15.63 26.08 4.68
N CYS A 206 -15.74 26.89 3.64
CA CYS A 206 -15.05 28.19 3.58
C CYS A 206 -15.75 29.22 4.45
N ARG A 207 -17.08 29.26 4.42
CA ARG A 207 -17.92 30.25 5.12
C ARG A 207 -17.89 30.07 6.63
N SER A 208 -17.58 28.90 7.13
CA SER A 208 -17.41 28.66 8.58
C SER A 208 -16.36 29.55 9.21
N CYS A 209 -15.35 30.00 8.43
CA CYS A 209 -14.27 30.88 8.88
C CYS A 209 -14.26 32.22 8.13
N HIS A 210 -14.69 32.26 6.87
CA HIS A 210 -14.68 33.43 6.01
C HIS A 210 -16.08 34.08 5.93
N ASP A 211 -16.31 35.09 6.75
CA ASP A 211 -17.51 35.92 6.69
C ASP A 211 -17.46 36.84 5.45
N MET A 212 -18.41 36.65 4.52
CA MET A 212 -18.44 37.37 3.25
C MET A 212 -18.72 38.87 3.42
N ASP A 213 -19.51 39.24 4.41
CA ASP A 213 -19.84 40.68 4.69
C ASP A 213 -18.63 41.37 5.28
N SER A 214 -17.93 40.74 6.20
CA SER A 214 -16.66 41.25 6.76
C SER A 214 -15.60 41.37 5.69
N MET A 215 -15.48 40.40 4.79
CA MET A 215 -14.54 40.45 3.67
C MET A 215 -14.88 41.58 2.68
N ALA A 216 -16.14 41.77 2.36
CA ALA A 216 -16.58 42.87 1.47
C ALA A 216 -16.35 44.24 2.07
N SER A 217 -16.39 44.37 3.40
CA SER A 217 -16.19 45.66 4.13
C SER A 217 -14.73 45.91 4.54
N SER A 218 -13.88 44.89 4.53
CA SER A 218 -12.49 45.00 4.99
C SER A 218 -11.65 46.00 4.17
N SER A 219 -10.88 46.84 4.86
CA SER A 219 -9.93 47.77 4.22
C SER A 219 -8.75 47.09 3.54
N THR A 220 -8.48 45.81 3.86
CA THR A 220 -7.40 45.02 3.27
C THR A 220 -7.80 44.40 1.95
N VAL A 221 -9.08 44.30 1.65
CA VAL A 221 -9.62 43.78 0.39
C VAL A 221 -9.71 44.91 -0.63
N SER A 222 -9.14 44.67 -1.83
CA SER A 222 -9.16 45.66 -2.93
C SER A 222 -10.59 45.96 -3.41
N ASP A 223 -10.85 47.18 -3.89
CA ASP A 223 -12.15 47.55 -4.43
C ASP A 223 -12.58 46.69 -5.61
N LYS A 224 -11.64 46.16 -6.37
CA LYS A 224 -11.92 45.20 -7.42
C LYS A 224 -12.47 43.89 -6.84
N ALA A 225 -11.82 43.34 -5.81
CA ALA A 225 -12.26 42.14 -5.13
C ALA A 225 -13.62 42.33 -4.45
N LYS A 226 -13.84 43.47 -3.79
CA LYS A 226 -15.14 43.84 -3.18
C LYS A 226 -16.26 43.78 -4.21
N ARG A 227 -16.07 44.40 -5.39
CA ARG A 227 -17.06 44.35 -6.47
C ARG A 227 -17.37 42.94 -6.93
N TYR A 228 -16.34 42.09 -7.06
CA TYR A 228 -16.56 40.69 -7.44
C TYR A 228 -17.34 39.94 -6.36
N HIS A 229 -16.96 40.06 -5.10
CA HIS A 229 -17.66 39.39 -4.00
C HIS A 229 -19.12 39.86 -3.88
N THR A 230 -19.40 41.15 -4.09
CA THR A 230 -20.78 41.66 -4.08
C THR A 230 -21.64 41.09 -5.23
N VAL A 231 -21.04 40.94 -6.42
CA VAL A 231 -21.74 40.36 -7.58
C VAL A 231 -21.94 38.86 -7.40
N LEU A 232 -20.96 38.18 -6.85
CA LEU A 232 -20.97 36.72 -6.67
C LEU A 232 -21.85 36.28 -5.51
N ALA A 233 -22.03 37.11 -4.49
CA ALA A 233 -23.02 36.86 -3.43
C ALA A 233 -24.46 36.84 -3.95
N GLN A 234 -24.71 37.40 -5.15
CA GLN A 234 -25.99 37.40 -5.83
C GLN A 234 -26.14 36.35 -6.94
N ALA A 235 -25.01 35.71 -7.30
CA ALA A 235 -24.97 34.65 -8.31
C ALA A 235 -24.75 33.30 -7.59
N ASP A 236 -25.31 32.26 -8.16
CA ASP A 236 -25.19 30.87 -7.70
C ASP A 236 -23.73 30.35 -7.96
N ARG A 237 -22.77 31.00 -7.32
CA ARG A 237 -21.33 30.74 -7.49
C ARG A 237 -20.70 30.34 -6.18
N THR A 238 -19.81 29.35 -6.24
CA THR A 238 -19.06 28.90 -5.08
C THR A 238 -17.69 29.58 -5.00
N CYS A 239 -17.07 29.58 -3.82
CA CYS A 239 -15.76 30.18 -3.61
C CYS A 239 -14.71 29.53 -4.54
N VAL A 240 -14.78 28.22 -4.71
CA VAL A 240 -13.82 27.44 -5.51
C VAL A 240 -13.96 27.62 -7.01
N ASP A 241 -15.04 28.25 -7.51
CA ASP A 241 -15.14 28.64 -8.91
C ASP A 241 -14.08 29.69 -9.32
N CYS A 242 -13.61 30.47 -8.37
CA CYS A 242 -12.62 31.53 -8.58
C CYS A 242 -11.35 31.30 -7.76
N HIS A 243 -11.48 30.82 -6.53
CA HIS A 243 -10.39 30.56 -5.61
C HIS A 243 -9.89 29.13 -5.79
N THR A 244 -9.18 28.86 -6.86
CA THR A 244 -8.50 27.58 -7.10
C THR A 244 -7.13 27.56 -6.44
N ASN A 245 -6.76 26.43 -5.83
CA ASN A 245 -5.46 26.22 -5.17
C ASN A 245 -5.12 27.15 -3.99
N VAL A 246 -6.11 27.79 -3.39
CA VAL A 246 -5.87 28.75 -2.30
C VAL A 246 -5.51 28.08 -0.97
N ALA A 247 -5.85 26.82 -0.80
CA ALA A 247 -5.61 26.11 0.46
C ALA A 247 -4.21 25.50 0.55
N HIS A 248 -3.64 25.08 -0.58
CA HIS A 248 -2.37 24.37 -0.64
C HIS A 248 -1.46 24.98 -1.70
N ALA A 249 -0.21 24.54 -1.73
CA ALA A 249 0.75 24.99 -2.72
C ALA A 249 0.24 24.79 -4.16
N PRO A 250 0.60 25.68 -5.10
CA PRO A 250 0.19 25.57 -6.49
C PRO A 250 0.48 24.20 -7.10
N ALA A 251 -0.37 23.76 -8.04
CA ALA A 251 -0.26 22.46 -8.67
C ALA A 251 1.06 22.24 -9.45
N ASP A 252 1.75 23.30 -9.82
CA ASP A 252 3.09 23.28 -10.41
C ASP A 252 4.20 23.04 -9.39
N ALA A 253 3.99 23.41 -8.14
CA ALA A 253 4.88 23.09 -7.02
C ALA A 253 4.61 21.69 -6.46
N ALA A 254 3.40 21.17 -6.65
CA ALA A 254 3.00 19.83 -6.23
C ALA A 254 2.35 19.09 -7.41
N PRO A 255 2.89 17.94 -7.83
CA PRO A 255 2.21 17.15 -8.83
C PRO A 255 0.79 16.79 -8.34
N PRO A 256 -0.22 16.82 -9.22
CA PRO A 256 -1.59 16.53 -8.83
C PRO A 256 -1.66 15.17 -8.14
N PHE A 257 -2.42 15.10 -7.07
CA PHE A 257 -2.55 13.89 -6.24
C PHE A 257 -3.08 12.71 -7.06
N LEU A 258 -3.96 12.99 -8.02
CA LEU A 258 -4.41 12.04 -9.03
C LEU A 258 -3.60 12.20 -10.31
N PRO A 259 -3.05 11.12 -10.85
CA PRO A 259 -2.37 11.19 -12.13
C PRO A 259 -3.37 11.59 -13.22
N VAL A 260 -3.04 12.62 -13.96
CA VAL A 260 -3.73 12.87 -15.22
C VAL A 260 -3.38 11.74 -16.17
N ALA A 261 -4.38 11.00 -16.61
CA ALA A 261 -4.17 9.94 -17.58
C ALA A 261 -3.62 10.51 -18.88
N SER A 262 -2.52 9.95 -19.35
CA SER A 262 -1.79 10.42 -20.51
C SER A 262 -1.18 9.26 -21.28
N SER A 263 -1.18 9.35 -22.60
CA SER A 263 -0.47 8.39 -23.44
C SER A 263 1.04 8.61 -23.45
N SER A 264 1.51 9.74 -22.95
CA SER A 264 2.95 10.07 -22.86
C SER A 264 3.21 10.91 -21.61
N ARG A 265 4.21 10.52 -20.83
CA ARG A 265 4.55 11.17 -19.57
C ARG A 265 6.05 11.05 -19.29
N ASP A 266 6.61 12.08 -18.65
CA ASP A 266 7.94 11.99 -18.05
C ASP A 266 7.84 11.29 -16.69
N VAL A 267 8.73 10.33 -16.48
CA VAL A 267 8.81 9.47 -15.29
C VAL A 267 10.20 9.60 -14.71
N THR A 268 10.29 9.93 -13.45
CA THR A 268 11.56 9.92 -12.73
C THR A 268 11.86 8.51 -12.23
N LEU A 269 12.98 7.97 -12.68
CA LEU A 269 13.58 6.77 -12.14
C LEU A 269 14.59 7.21 -11.08
N PHE A 270 14.58 6.60 -9.92
CA PHE A 270 15.45 6.95 -8.80
C PHE A 270 16.29 5.75 -8.37
N TYR A 271 17.46 6.03 -7.80
CA TYR A 271 18.29 4.99 -7.19
C TYR A 271 17.62 4.48 -5.90
N PRO A 272 17.26 3.20 -5.84
CA PRO A 272 16.47 2.68 -4.72
C PRO A 272 17.31 2.38 -3.48
N GLY A 273 18.64 2.49 -3.54
CA GLY A 273 19.50 2.01 -2.48
C GLY A 273 19.43 0.49 -2.33
N MET A 274 19.53 0.01 -1.10
CA MET A 274 19.35 -1.40 -0.78
C MET A 274 17.87 -1.70 -0.51
N ALA A 275 17.33 -2.66 -1.25
CA ALA A 275 15.96 -3.12 -1.05
C ALA A 275 15.88 -3.97 0.24
N ASP A 276 15.59 -3.33 1.35
CA ASP A 276 15.36 -3.98 2.64
C ASP A 276 13.87 -4.00 2.96
N SER A 277 13.23 -5.14 2.69
CA SER A 277 11.80 -5.32 2.96
C SER A 277 11.48 -5.28 4.45
N SER A 278 12.42 -5.65 5.31
CA SER A 278 12.22 -5.56 6.76
C SER A 278 12.17 -4.11 7.21
N TRP A 279 13.07 -3.26 6.71
CA TRP A 279 13.02 -1.84 7.01
C TRP A 279 11.72 -1.20 6.50
N LEU A 280 11.33 -1.48 5.26
CA LEU A 280 10.09 -0.94 4.67
C LEU A 280 8.85 -1.29 5.50
N LEU A 281 8.76 -2.52 5.99
CA LEU A 281 7.57 -3.01 6.68
C LEU A 281 7.56 -2.74 8.20
N HIS A 282 8.70 -2.38 8.81
CA HIS A 282 8.78 -2.22 10.27
C HIS A 282 9.30 -0.85 10.72
N SER A 283 10.34 -0.33 10.06
CA SER A 283 11.05 0.87 10.53
C SER A 283 10.83 2.10 9.66
N HIS A 284 10.30 1.93 8.46
CA HIS A 284 9.93 3.04 7.59
C HIS A 284 8.76 3.83 8.22
N PRO A 285 8.77 5.17 8.25
CA PRO A 285 7.67 5.96 8.84
C PRO A 285 6.28 5.63 8.27
N GLY A 286 6.20 5.29 6.98
CA GLY A 286 4.99 4.81 6.31
C GLY A 286 4.80 3.29 6.36
N SER A 287 5.45 2.57 7.28
CA SER A 287 5.38 1.10 7.33
C SER A 287 3.97 0.59 7.61
N GLN A 288 3.22 1.26 8.48
CA GLN A 288 1.84 0.88 8.79
C GLN A 288 0.92 1.03 7.57
N PRO A 289 0.81 2.18 6.90
CA PRO A 289 0.07 2.29 5.65
C PRO A 289 0.49 1.25 4.60
N LEU A 290 1.79 1.00 4.43
CA LEU A 290 2.28 0.00 3.48
C LEU A 290 1.78 -1.41 3.80
N ARG A 291 1.79 -1.80 5.08
CA ARG A 291 1.24 -3.10 5.51
C ARG A 291 -0.25 -3.22 5.22
N GLN A 292 -0.97 -2.11 5.28
CA GLN A 292 -2.42 -2.00 5.09
C GLN A 292 -2.85 -1.76 3.64
N GLY A 293 -1.94 -1.84 2.68
CA GLY A 293 -2.28 -1.79 1.26
C GLY A 293 -1.93 -0.48 0.55
N ALA A 294 -1.48 0.55 1.26
CA ALA A 294 -0.98 1.75 0.63
C ALA A 294 0.22 1.42 -0.28
N ASN A 295 0.39 2.17 -1.35
CA ASN A 295 1.55 2.03 -2.22
C ASN A 295 2.54 3.19 -2.02
N CYS A 296 3.80 2.95 -2.38
CA CYS A 296 4.88 3.93 -2.23
C CYS A 296 4.54 5.28 -2.88
N ARG A 297 3.83 5.25 -4.00
CA ARG A 297 3.51 6.44 -4.78
C ARG A 297 2.46 7.33 -4.11
N GLN A 298 1.60 6.78 -3.27
CA GLN A 298 0.62 7.59 -2.52
C GLN A 298 1.31 8.61 -1.60
N CYS A 299 2.48 8.25 -1.08
CA CYS A 299 3.25 9.10 -0.17
C CYS A 299 4.43 9.81 -0.85
N HIS A 300 5.06 9.17 -1.85
CA HIS A 300 6.33 9.61 -2.44
C HIS A 300 6.23 10.14 -3.87
N ARG A 301 5.03 10.37 -4.37
CA ARG A 301 4.88 10.95 -5.71
C ARG A 301 5.44 12.37 -5.75
N GLY A 302 6.35 12.61 -6.70
CA GLY A 302 7.05 13.88 -6.84
C GLY A 302 8.31 13.99 -5.97
N GLU A 303 8.57 13.01 -5.10
CA GLU A 303 9.76 12.96 -4.25
C GLU A 303 10.86 12.03 -4.79
N GLU A 304 10.67 11.44 -5.96
CA GLU A 304 11.57 10.43 -6.53
C GLU A 304 13.03 10.92 -6.62
N LYS A 305 13.23 12.20 -6.95
CA LYS A 305 14.58 12.81 -6.98
C LYS A 305 15.20 12.87 -5.59
N THR A 306 14.42 13.31 -4.61
CA THR A 306 14.86 13.38 -3.21
C THR A 306 15.15 11.99 -2.66
N MET A 307 14.28 11.02 -2.96
CA MET A 307 14.49 9.62 -2.58
C MET A 307 15.79 9.08 -3.15
N GLY A 308 16.02 9.28 -4.45
CA GLY A 308 17.26 8.87 -5.09
C GLY A 308 18.49 9.54 -4.48
N SER A 309 18.45 10.85 -4.28
CA SER A 309 19.57 11.59 -3.69
C SER A 309 19.88 11.14 -2.26
N ASN A 310 18.86 10.88 -1.44
CA ASN A 310 19.04 10.41 -0.06
C ASN A 310 19.66 9.01 0.00
N GLN A 311 19.36 8.16 -0.98
CA GLN A 311 19.86 6.78 -1.02
C GLN A 311 21.20 6.66 -1.77
N ALA A 312 21.50 7.60 -2.63
CA ALA A 312 22.64 7.48 -3.55
C ALA A 312 24.01 7.60 -2.86
N GLN A 313 24.10 8.30 -1.74
CA GLN A 313 25.38 8.63 -1.08
C GLN A 313 26.44 9.13 -2.09
N ASN A 314 27.23 8.21 -2.67
CA ASN A 314 28.25 8.47 -3.70
C ASN A 314 27.85 7.89 -5.08
N PHE A 315 26.61 7.49 -5.28
CA PHE A 315 26.12 6.93 -6.52
C PHE A 315 25.57 8.03 -7.43
N GLU A 316 26.23 8.27 -8.57
CA GLU A 316 25.82 9.27 -9.54
C GLU A 316 25.47 8.62 -10.89
N PRO A 317 24.43 9.11 -11.53
CA PRO A 317 23.41 10.05 -11.04
C PRO A 317 22.39 9.38 -10.13
N ALA A 318 21.92 10.11 -9.13
CA ALA A 318 20.95 9.61 -8.15
C ALA A 318 19.56 9.31 -8.77
N PHE A 319 19.25 9.90 -9.90
CA PHE A 319 17.99 9.70 -10.63
C PHE A 319 18.17 9.86 -12.14
N ARG A 320 17.18 9.38 -12.90
CA ARG A 320 17.07 9.50 -14.36
C ARG A 320 15.68 9.94 -14.76
N GLU A 321 15.56 10.78 -15.75
CA GLU A 321 14.29 11.15 -16.37
C GLU A 321 14.07 10.31 -17.62
N MET A 322 12.89 9.69 -17.70
CA MET A 322 12.50 8.84 -18.81
C MET A 322 11.13 9.24 -19.32
N ARG A 323 10.98 9.49 -20.60
CA ARG A 323 9.67 9.62 -21.23
C ARG A 323 9.13 8.25 -21.55
N VAL A 324 7.95 7.95 -21.01
CA VAL A 324 7.20 6.73 -21.25
C VAL A 324 5.95 7.06 -22.04
N SER A 325 5.69 6.32 -23.12
CA SER A 325 4.53 6.53 -23.98
C SER A 325 3.86 5.20 -24.30
N PHE A 326 2.53 5.22 -24.39
CA PHE A 326 1.73 4.07 -24.80
C PHE A 326 0.87 4.40 -26.01
N ALA A 327 0.70 3.42 -26.88
CA ALA A 327 -0.27 3.42 -27.97
C ALA A 327 -0.77 2.00 -28.22
N GLY A 328 -1.98 1.85 -28.75
CA GLY A 328 -2.52 0.52 -29.03
C GLY A 328 -3.78 0.59 -29.90
N ASN A 329 -4.13 -0.54 -30.51
CA ASN A 329 -5.30 -0.67 -31.38
C ASN A 329 -6.21 -1.86 -30.98
N GLY A 330 -6.17 -2.29 -29.73
CA GLY A 330 -6.90 -3.48 -29.26
C GLY A 330 -6.21 -4.81 -29.59
N GLU A 331 -5.43 -4.90 -30.68
CA GLU A 331 -4.70 -6.09 -31.09
C GLU A 331 -3.26 -6.11 -30.57
N SER A 332 -2.68 -4.94 -30.36
CA SER A 332 -1.32 -4.82 -29.85
C SER A 332 -1.14 -3.57 -28.99
N ILE A 333 -0.29 -3.69 -27.97
CA ILE A 333 0.23 -2.56 -27.19
C ILE A 333 1.61 -2.23 -27.73
N ARG A 334 1.83 -0.94 -27.90
CA ARG A 334 3.14 -0.37 -28.17
C ARG A 334 3.54 0.52 -26.99
N MET A 335 4.78 0.39 -26.59
CA MET A 335 5.38 1.23 -25.56
C MET A 335 6.67 1.81 -26.10
N THR A 336 6.87 3.10 -25.90
CA THR A 336 8.12 3.77 -26.23
C THR A 336 8.73 4.35 -24.96
N LEU A 337 9.98 4.00 -24.72
CA LEU A 337 10.80 4.55 -23.64
C LEU A 337 11.89 5.42 -24.26
N LYS A 338 12.08 6.65 -23.74
CA LYS A 338 13.12 7.54 -24.23
C LYS A 338 13.77 8.28 -23.07
N TRP A 339 15.11 8.22 -22.99
CA TRP A 339 15.86 8.88 -21.93
C TRP A 339 17.26 9.29 -22.40
N LYS A 340 17.85 10.25 -21.70
CA LYS A 340 19.25 10.62 -21.87
C LYS A 340 20.12 9.71 -21.02
N GLY A 341 21.05 8.98 -21.61
CA GLY A 341 21.83 7.97 -20.92
C GLY A 341 23.20 7.70 -21.53
N ASP A 342 23.93 6.76 -20.92
CA ASP A 342 25.20 6.28 -21.44
C ASP A 342 24.98 5.16 -22.47
N ARG A 343 25.82 5.12 -23.49
CA ARG A 343 25.75 4.06 -24.51
C ARG A 343 26.02 2.67 -23.94
N ASN A 344 26.72 2.59 -22.82
CA ASN A 344 27.08 1.34 -22.16
C ASN A 344 26.03 0.84 -21.17
N GLU A 345 24.87 1.50 -21.03
CA GLU A 345 23.77 0.96 -20.23
C GLU A 345 23.35 -0.41 -20.77
N LYS A 346 23.03 -1.35 -19.87
CA LYS A 346 22.88 -2.76 -20.23
C LYS A 346 21.50 -3.12 -20.73
N ASP A 347 20.50 -2.86 -19.91
CA ASP A 347 19.14 -3.26 -20.19
C ASP A 347 18.12 -2.33 -19.50
N VAL A 348 16.93 -2.33 -20.03
CA VAL A 348 15.75 -1.77 -19.39
C VAL A 348 14.77 -2.91 -19.10
N ALA A 349 14.26 -2.94 -17.89
CA ALA A 349 13.28 -3.92 -17.47
C ALA A 349 11.93 -3.27 -17.16
N LEU A 350 10.87 -3.98 -17.49
CA LEU A 350 9.49 -3.66 -17.18
C LEU A 350 8.94 -4.77 -16.31
N MET A 351 8.40 -4.43 -15.18
CA MET A 351 7.73 -5.41 -14.33
C MET A 351 6.25 -5.08 -14.24
N TRP A 352 5.40 -6.08 -14.46
CA TRP A 352 3.96 -5.98 -14.48
C TRP A 352 3.38 -6.80 -13.33
N GLY A 353 2.46 -6.20 -12.57
CA GLY A 353 1.67 -6.94 -11.61
C GLY A 353 0.55 -7.68 -12.31
N GLY A 354 0.43 -8.98 -12.07
CA GLY A 354 -0.72 -9.79 -12.48
C GLY A 354 -1.87 -9.66 -11.48
N GLY A 355 -3.09 -9.67 -11.98
CA GLY A 355 -4.30 -9.79 -11.17
C GLY A 355 -4.37 -8.94 -9.90
N THR A 356 -4.61 -9.61 -8.78
CA THR A 356 -4.74 -9.01 -7.45
C THR A 356 -3.42 -8.94 -6.66
N ASN A 357 -2.26 -9.04 -7.31
CA ASN A 357 -0.95 -9.02 -6.63
C ASN A 357 -0.74 -7.72 -5.84
N GLU A 358 -1.22 -7.70 -4.60
CA GLU A 358 -1.17 -6.53 -3.74
C GLU A 358 0.25 -6.11 -3.37
N ALA A 359 1.16 -7.05 -3.19
CA ALA A 359 2.54 -6.72 -2.88
C ALA A 359 3.17 -5.89 -4.00
N PHE A 360 2.92 -6.27 -5.26
CA PHE A 360 3.39 -5.52 -6.41
C PHE A 360 2.68 -4.16 -6.55
N ARG A 361 1.38 -4.10 -6.26
CA ARG A 361 0.62 -2.83 -6.24
C ARG A 361 1.20 -1.84 -5.24
N ARG A 362 1.70 -2.31 -4.09
CA ARG A 362 2.30 -1.48 -3.04
C ARG A 362 3.65 -0.92 -3.44
N GLY A 363 4.59 -1.78 -3.78
CA GLY A 363 6.01 -1.45 -3.92
C GLY A 363 6.55 -1.51 -5.35
N GLY A 364 5.80 -1.98 -6.34
CA GLY A 364 6.32 -2.19 -7.69
C GLY A 364 7.51 -3.15 -7.68
N CYS A 365 8.61 -2.77 -8.34
CA CYS A 365 9.81 -3.60 -8.41
C CYS A 365 10.41 -3.93 -7.03
N PHE A 366 10.21 -3.07 -6.03
CA PHE A 366 10.66 -3.34 -4.65
C PHE A 366 10.00 -4.58 -4.04
N ALA A 367 8.76 -4.88 -4.40
CA ALA A 367 8.05 -6.03 -3.86
C ALA A 367 8.67 -7.37 -4.27
N ALA A 368 9.47 -7.37 -5.33
CA ALA A 368 10.13 -8.55 -5.87
C ALA A 368 11.61 -8.66 -5.50
N CYS A 369 12.19 -7.62 -4.88
CA CYS A 369 13.61 -7.61 -4.51
C CYS A 369 13.75 -7.81 -2.99
N HIS A 370 14.53 -8.79 -2.57
CA HIS A 370 14.68 -9.16 -1.17
C HIS A 370 16.14 -9.21 -0.76
N SER A 371 16.46 -8.61 0.39
CA SER A 371 17.80 -8.59 0.97
C SER A 371 18.08 -9.75 1.92
N ASP A 372 17.08 -10.57 2.20
CA ASP A 372 17.15 -11.70 3.13
C ASP A 372 17.80 -12.96 2.54
N LEU A 373 18.06 -12.98 1.23
CA LEU A 373 18.69 -14.09 0.53
C LEU A 373 20.11 -13.72 0.05
N PRO A 374 21.02 -14.71 -0.08
CA PRO A 374 22.28 -14.52 -0.77
C PRO A 374 22.06 -13.97 -2.18
N GLY A 375 22.82 -12.98 -2.59
CA GLY A 375 22.70 -12.38 -3.90
C GLY A 375 21.87 -11.09 -3.97
N MET A 376 21.17 -10.72 -2.91
CA MET A 376 20.53 -9.42 -2.82
C MET A 376 21.55 -8.29 -2.71
N SER A 377 21.15 -7.07 -3.08
CA SER A 377 22.04 -5.89 -3.10
C SER A 377 22.76 -5.62 -1.77
N GLY A 378 22.17 -6.06 -0.65
CA GLY A 378 22.82 -6.03 0.66
C GLY A 378 23.98 -6.99 0.84
N ASN A 379 24.16 -7.97 -0.03
CA ASN A 379 25.20 -9.01 0.03
C ASN A 379 26.42 -8.73 -0.84
N ARG A 380 26.72 -7.48 -1.13
CA ARG A 380 27.98 -7.01 -1.72
C ARG A 380 28.46 -7.82 -2.94
N GLY A 381 27.78 -7.68 -4.08
CA GLY A 381 28.29 -8.14 -5.37
C GLY A 381 27.80 -9.50 -5.85
N GLN A 382 26.86 -10.13 -5.16
CA GLN A 382 26.19 -11.33 -5.66
C GLN A 382 24.93 -10.96 -6.48
N ALA A 383 24.42 -11.89 -7.28
CA ALA A 383 23.21 -11.68 -8.05
C ALA A 383 22.01 -11.43 -7.13
N VAL A 384 21.13 -10.51 -7.52
CA VAL A 384 19.92 -10.18 -6.75
C VAL A 384 18.90 -11.29 -6.93
N ASP A 385 18.44 -11.91 -5.84
CA ASP A 385 17.33 -12.83 -5.87
C ASP A 385 16.01 -12.08 -5.96
N LYS A 386 15.10 -12.60 -6.77
CA LYS A 386 13.78 -12.05 -6.97
C LYS A 386 12.72 -13.10 -6.71
N TYR A 387 11.81 -12.79 -5.81
CA TYR A 387 10.60 -13.58 -5.57
C TYR A 387 9.50 -12.68 -5.00
N LEU A 388 8.27 -13.14 -4.95
CA LEU A 388 7.19 -12.44 -4.27
C LEU A 388 7.02 -13.02 -2.86
N ALA A 389 6.93 -12.15 -1.86
CA ALA A 389 6.80 -12.57 -0.45
C ALA A 389 5.58 -13.48 -0.22
N VAL A 390 4.52 -13.34 -1.01
CA VAL A 390 3.33 -14.18 -0.96
C VAL A 390 3.61 -15.67 -1.24
N SER A 391 4.73 -15.99 -1.91
CA SER A 391 5.16 -17.38 -2.16
C SER A 391 5.78 -18.07 -0.95
N ARG A 392 5.98 -17.36 0.15
CA ARG A 392 6.61 -17.87 1.38
C ARG A 392 5.58 -18.07 2.47
N GLU A 393 5.67 -19.17 3.21
CA GLU A 393 5.00 -19.35 4.50
C GLU A 393 5.78 -18.61 5.60
N GLN A 394 7.11 -18.61 5.48
CA GLN A 394 8.00 -17.92 6.37
C GLN A 394 9.11 -17.25 5.56
N SER A 395 9.25 -15.94 5.68
CA SER A 395 10.41 -15.21 5.16
C SER A 395 11.66 -15.57 5.98
N ARG A 396 12.82 -15.51 5.32
CA ARG A 396 14.09 -15.76 5.99
C ARG A 396 14.35 -14.70 7.07
N SER A 397 14.76 -15.13 8.24
CA SER A 397 15.21 -14.27 9.33
C SER A 397 16.48 -14.85 9.96
N ILE A 398 17.14 -14.10 10.84
CA ILE A 398 18.37 -14.55 11.50
C ILE A 398 18.12 -15.91 12.18
N GLY A 399 18.88 -16.91 11.76
CA GLY A 399 18.79 -18.28 12.29
C GLY A 399 17.59 -19.12 11.80
N LYS A 400 16.74 -18.58 10.92
CA LYS A 400 15.61 -19.33 10.34
C LYS A 400 15.63 -19.27 8.82
N PRO A 401 15.59 -20.42 8.11
CA PRO A 401 15.50 -20.43 6.66
C PRO A 401 14.13 -19.93 6.19
N ALA A 402 14.06 -19.48 4.93
CA ALA A 402 12.78 -19.26 4.29
C ALA A 402 12.05 -20.59 4.05
N ILE A 403 10.74 -20.60 4.18
CA ILE A 403 9.88 -21.74 3.87
C ILE A 403 8.99 -21.34 2.69
N ILE A 404 9.16 -22.05 1.58
CA ILE A 404 8.33 -21.86 0.38
C ILE A 404 7.01 -22.59 0.59
N LYS A 405 5.92 -22.05 0.11
CA LYS A 405 4.60 -22.68 0.12
C LYS A 405 4.61 -23.98 -0.70
N SER A 406 3.65 -24.86 -0.41
CA SER A 406 3.49 -26.10 -1.18
C SER A 406 3.20 -25.81 -2.65
N GLU A 407 3.56 -26.74 -3.54
CA GLU A 407 3.31 -26.64 -4.97
C GLU A 407 1.85 -26.36 -5.31
N ALA A 408 0.92 -27.01 -4.58
CA ALA A 408 -0.52 -26.76 -4.75
C ALA A 408 -0.93 -25.34 -4.38
N ALA A 409 -0.31 -24.77 -3.33
CA ALA A 409 -0.57 -23.39 -2.92
C ALA A 409 0.05 -22.38 -3.89
N LEU A 410 1.25 -22.68 -4.42
CA LEU A 410 1.89 -21.85 -5.45
C LEU A 410 1.08 -21.87 -6.75
N LYS A 411 0.62 -23.06 -7.17
CA LYS A 411 -0.26 -23.16 -8.34
C LYS A 411 -1.54 -22.34 -8.16
N LYS A 412 -2.17 -22.41 -7.00
CA LYS A 412 -3.35 -21.59 -6.69
C LYS A 412 -3.06 -20.09 -6.83
N LEU A 413 -1.92 -19.62 -6.33
CA LEU A 413 -1.50 -18.22 -6.48
C LEU A 413 -1.32 -17.82 -7.95
N MET A 414 -0.73 -18.71 -8.78
CA MET A 414 -0.60 -18.48 -10.22
C MET A 414 -1.96 -18.41 -10.91
N ASP A 415 -2.85 -19.36 -10.62
CA ASP A 415 -4.20 -19.43 -11.20
C ASP A 415 -5.04 -18.18 -10.82
N GLU A 416 -4.82 -17.60 -9.64
CA GLU A 416 -5.44 -16.37 -9.14
C GLU A 416 -4.77 -15.10 -9.68
N GLY A 417 -3.71 -15.19 -10.46
CA GLY A 417 -2.95 -14.04 -10.98
C GLY A 417 -2.04 -13.36 -9.95
N ASN A 418 -1.75 -14.00 -8.82
CA ASN A 418 -0.87 -13.49 -7.76
C ASN A 418 0.62 -13.68 -8.09
N PHE A 419 1.03 -13.30 -9.29
CA PHE A 419 2.40 -13.32 -9.75
C PHE A 419 2.76 -12.00 -10.42
N ALA A 420 4.04 -11.75 -10.68
CA ALA A 420 4.49 -10.63 -11.49
C ALA A 420 5.12 -11.13 -12.79
N VAL A 421 5.15 -10.30 -13.80
CA VAL A 421 5.82 -10.59 -15.08
C VAL A 421 6.91 -9.56 -15.30
N MET A 422 8.09 -10.03 -15.67
CA MET A 422 9.23 -9.19 -16.02
C MET A 422 9.52 -9.30 -17.51
N TRP A 423 9.71 -8.17 -18.18
CA TRP A 423 10.30 -8.06 -19.51
C TRP A 423 11.66 -7.39 -19.36
N ARG A 424 12.69 -7.96 -19.90
CA ARG A 424 14.02 -7.39 -19.92
C ARG A 424 14.46 -7.19 -21.38
N ILE A 425 14.85 -6.00 -21.73
CA ILE A 425 15.29 -5.62 -23.07
C ILE A 425 16.76 -5.23 -23.00
N GLU A 426 17.61 -6.04 -23.62
CA GLU A 426 19.03 -5.75 -23.77
C GLU A 426 19.21 -4.59 -24.75
N LEU A 427 19.84 -3.52 -24.31
CA LEU A 427 19.94 -2.28 -25.09
C LEU A 427 20.86 -2.42 -26.32
N ALA A 428 21.91 -3.21 -26.21
CA ALA A 428 22.88 -3.40 -27.30
C ALA A 428 22.27 -4.17 -28.49
N SER A 429 21.40 -5.14 -28.25
CA SER A 429 20.88 -6.06 -29.29
C SER A 429 19.37 -5.91 -29.55
N GLY A 430 18.62 -5.30 -28.62
CA GLY A 430 17.17 -5.32 -28.65
C GLY A 430 16.57 -6.67 -28.28
N LYS A 431 17.37 -7.64 -27.81
CA LYS A 431 16.90 -8.94 -27.36
C LYS A 431 15.92 -8.76 -26.21
N VAL A 432 14.78 -9.45 -26.30
CA VAL A 432 13.76 -9.45 -25.24
C VAL A 432 13.77 -10.80 -24.53
N GLU A 433 13.82 -10.76 -23.22
CA GLU A 433 13.58 -11.89 -22.34
C GLU A 433 12.36 -11.57 -21.48
N ALA A 434 11.54 -12.57 -21.20
CA ALA A 434 10.40 -12.43 -20.32
C ALA A 434 10.34 -13.59 -19.33
N ALA A 435 9.89 -13.31 -18.12
CA ALA A 435 9.75 -14.30 -17.06
C ALA A 435 8.50 -14.02 -16.23
N SER A 436 7.91 -15.08 -15.68
CA SER A 436 7.03 -14.97 -14.52
C SER A 436 7.85 -14.99 -13.23
N LEU A 437 7.29 -14.42 -12.18
CA LEU A 437 7.94 -14.25 -10.91
C LEU A 437 6.94 -14.55 -9.78
N LEU A 438 7.20 -15.61 -9.05
CA LEU A 438 6.43 -15.97 -7.86
C LEU A 438 7.37 -16.45 -6.75
N GLU A 439 7.73 -17.73 -6.69
CA GLU A 439 8.72 -18.28 -5.76
C GLU A 439 10.16 -18.09 -6.25
N ASP A 440 10.35 -18.01 -7.56
CA ASP A 440 11.59 -17.79 -8.28
C ASP A 440 11.29 -17.13 -9.63
N ILE A 441 12.29 -16.96 -10.47
CA ILE A 441 12.17 -16.45 -11.84
C ILE A 441 12.01 -17.63 -12.80
N ASP A 442 10.84 -17.70 -13.45
CA ASP A 442 10.55 -18.70 -14.48
C ASP A 442 10.59 -18.07 -15.88
N TRP A 443 11.64 -18.35 -16.62
CA TRP A 443 11.90 -17.78 -17.94
C TRP A 443 11.04 -18.40 -19.02
N VAL A 444 10.34 -17.54 -19.77
CA VAL A 444 9.48 -17.94 -20.89
C VAL A 444 10.29 -18.07 -22.17
N SER A 445 10.23 -19.25 -22.76
CA SER A 445 10.82 -19.50 -24.09
C SER A 445 10.04 -18.73 -25.16
N HIS A 446 10.74 -17.94 -25.99
CA HIS A 446 10.16 -17.22 -27.13
C HIS A 446 8.98 -16.30 -26.74
N PRO A 447 9.19 -15.31 -25.88
CA PRO A 447 8.10 -14.42 -25.48
C PRO A 447 7.53 -13.67 -26.70
N PRO A 448 6.21 -13.49 -26.79
CA PRO A 448 5.55 -12.80 -27.90
C PRO A 448 5.69 -11.28 -27.79
N ILE A 449 6.90 -10.83 -27.49
CA ILE A 449 7.29 -9.44 -27.30
C ILE A 449 8.42 -9.12 -28.27
N ARG A 450 8.32 -7.99 -28.94
CA ARG A 450 9.36 -7.48 -29.83
C ARG A 450 9.84 -6.15 -29.31
N ALA A 451 11.13 -5.92 -29.38
CA ALA A 451 11.71 -4.61 -29.10
C ALA A 451 12.69 -4.18 -30.18
N SER A 452 12.84 -2.89 -30.35
CA SER A 452 13.93 -2.27 -31.09
C SER A 452 14.55 -1.18 -30.24
N THR A 453 15.86 -1.07 -30.29
CA THR A 453 16.65 -0.12 -29.52
C THR A 453 17.43 0.79 -30.47
N LYS A 454 17.54 2.06 -30.11
CA LYS A 454 18.34 3.05 -30.85
C LYS A 454 19.05 3.97 -29.87
N TYR A 455 20.34 4.14 -30.05
CA TYR A 455 21.13 5.16 -29.35
C TYR A 455 21.63 6.21 -30.31
N GLU A 456 21.25 7.46 -30.10
CA GLU A 456 21.59 8.57 -30.97
C GLU A 456 21.71 9.87 -30.17
N ASN A 457 22.79 10.60 -30.36
CA ASN A 457 23.05 11.91 -29.73
C ASN A 457 22.88 11.91 -28.19
N GLY A 458 23.30 10.84 -27.51
CA GLY A 458 23.19 10.71 -26.06
C GLY A 458 21.82 10.28 -25.58
N TRP A 459 20.93 9.86 -26.49
CA TRP A 459 19.58 9.42 -26.17
C TRP A 459 19.35 7.98 -26.55
N TRP A 460 18.77 7.21 -25.63
CA TRP A 460 18.17 5.93 -25.90
C TRP A 460 16.72 6.09 -26.32
N THR A 461 16.29 5.27 -27.28
CA THR A 461 14.89 5.08 -27.66
C THR A 461 14.65 3.57 -27.76
N VAL A 462 13.74 3.06 -26.97
CA VAL A 462 13.34 1.65 -26.97
C VAL A 462 11.86 1.58 -27.32
N ASN A 463 11.55 0.91 -28.43
CA ASN A 463 10.16 0.64 -28.84
C ASN A 463 9.86 -0.81 -28.58
N ILE A 464 8.81 -1.07 -27.82
CA ILE A 464 8.33 -2.39 -27.44
C ILE A 464 6.96 -2.60 -28.05
N ARG A 465 6.74 -3.76 -28.63
CA ARG A 465 5.43 -4.18 -29.16
C ARG A 465 5.06 -5.54 -28.62
N ARG A 466 3.82 -5.66 -28.18
CA ARG A 466 3.23 -6.91 -27.73
C ARG A 466 1.82 -7.07 -28.27
N ALA A 467 1.49 -8.24 -28.81
CA ALA A 467 0.12 -8.58 -29.16
C ALA A 467 -0.75 -8.74 -27.89
N THR A 468 -1.99 -8.30 -27.94
CA THR A 468 -2.96 -8.42 -26.82
C THR A 468 -3.65 -9.79 -26.80
N THR A 469 -3.64 -10.50 -27.93
CA THR A 469 -4.23 -11.81 -28.08
C THR A 469 -3.52 -12.87 -27.23
N ARG A 470 -4.22 -13.97 -26.97
CA ARG A 470 -3.88 -15.09 -26.08
C ARG A 470 -2.38 -15.33 -25.94
N GLN A 471 -1.92 -15.30 -24.71
CA GLN A 471 -0.52 -15.41 -24.33
C GLN A 471 -0.27 -16.71 -23.56
N PRO A 472 0.98 -17.17 -23.41
CA PRO A 472 1.32 -18.20 -22.45
C PRO A 472 0.75 -17.83 -21.06
N GLU A 473 0.27 -18.82 -20.32
CA GLU A 473 -0.34 -18.63 -18.99
C GLU A 473 0.57 -17.86 -18.00
N GLN A 474 1.89 -17.96 -18.20
CA GLN A 474 2.91 -17.30 -17.41
C GLN A 474 3.07 -15.79 -17.71
N LEU A 475 2.33 -15.23 -18.66
CA LEU A 475 2.45 -13.81 -19.02
C LEU A 475 1.11 -13.09 -18.84
N VAL A 476 1.20 -11.82 -18.44
CA VAL A 476 0.03 -10.94 -18.33
C VAL A 476 -0.69 -10.82 -19.67
N THR A 477 -1.97 -11.12 -19.70
CA THR A 477 -2.86 -10.84 -20.84
C THR A 477 -3.40 -9.42 -20.71
N PHE A 478 -3.32 -8.64 -21.79
CA PHE A 478 -3.82 -7.27 -21.78
C PHE A 478 -5.26 -7.23 -22.28
N ASP A 479 -6.19 -7.24 -21.33
CA ASP A 479 -7.62 -7.07 -21.58
C ASP A 479 -7.97 -5.56 -21.49
N PRO A 480 -8.73 -5.02 -22.48
CA PRO A 480 -9.17 -3.63 -22.44
C PRO A 480 -10.00 -3.21 -21.23
N GLN A 481 -10.62 -4.17 -20.53
CA GLN A 481 -11.42 -3.92 -19.35
C GLN A 481 -10.59 -3.81 -18.05
N ASN A 482 -9.33 -4.22 -18.10
CA ASN A 482 -8.50 -4.31 -16.90
C ASN A 482 -7.54 -3.13 -16.74
N LYS A 483 -7.30 -2.76 -15.49
CA LYS A 483 -6.28 -1.81 -15.07
C LYS A 483 -5.00 -2.59 -14.75
N TYR A 484 -3.87 -2.13 -15.26
CA TYR A 484 -2.57 -2.77 -15.06
C TYR A 484 -1.67 -1.89 -14.22
N ILE A 485 -0.83 -2.52 -13.42
CA ILE A 485 0.20 -1.83 -12.65
C ILE A 485 1.56 -2.29 -13.17
N PHE A 486 2.45 -1.35 -13.38
CA PHE A 486 3.79 -1.64 -13.85
C PHE A 486 4.83 -0.72 -13.23
N GLY A 487 6.09 -1.16 -13.29
CA GLY A 487 7.26 -0.37 -12.96
C GLY A 487 8.33 -0.53 -14.02
N VAL A 488 9.22 0.44 -14.09
CA VAL A 488 10.38 0.44 -14.99
C VAL A 488 11.64 0.41 -14.17
N ALA A 489 12.64 -0.36 -14.59
CA ALA A 489 13.98 -0.35 -14.06
C ALA A 489 14.99 -0.18 -15.20
N LEU A 490 16.02 0.64 -14.99
CA LEU A 490 17.12 0.86 -15.90
C LEU A 490 18.43 0.38 -15.24
N HIS A 491 19.18 -0.49 -15.92
CA HIS A 491 20.42 -1.04 -15.39
C HIS A 491 21.64 -0.43 -16.07
N GLY A 492 22.56 0.10 -15.26
CA GLY A 492 23.79 0.72 -15.73
C GLY A 492 24.86 -0.28 -16.21
N ALA A 493 25.94 0.24 -16.79
CA ALA A 493 27.04 -0.54 -17.38
C ALA A 493 27.77 -1.46 -16.40
N ASP A 494 28.01 -0.96 -15.20
CA ASP A 494 28.79 -1.66 -14.18
C ASP A 494 27.86 -2.39 -13.21
N ASN A 495 27.30 -3.51 -13.64
CA ASN A 495 26.36 -4.24 -12.82
C ASN A 495 26.87 -5.62 -12.30
N PRO A 496 27.84 -5.64 -11.42
CA PRO A 496 27.79 -6.62 -10.34
C PRO A 496 27.38 -5.89 -9.06
N GLY A 497 26.12 -6.03 -8.64
CA GLY A 497 25.69 -5.55 -7.35
C GLY A 497 24.71 -4.37 -7.34
N GLY A 498 23.94 -4.16 -8.41
CA GLY A 498 22.69 -3.44 -8.25
C GLY A 498 22.67 -1.96 -8.60
N LYS A 499 23.57 -1.46 -9.43
CA LYS A 499 23.44 -0.10 -9.99
C LYS A 499 22.25 -0.03 -10.94
N HIS A 500 21.10 0.36 -10.44
CA HIS A 500 19.88 0.50 -11.23
C HIS A 500 19.04 1.65 -10.71
N TRP A 501 18.18 2.16 -11.57
CA TRP A 501 17.18 3.17 -11.23
C TRP A 501 15.81 2.56 -11.45
N VAL A 502 14.87 2.83 -10.56
CA VAL A 502 13.52 2.28 -10.62
C VAL A 502 12.47 3.39 -10.59
N SER A 503 11.33 3.15 -11.22
CA SER A 503 10.14 3.99 -11.03
C SER A 503 9.34 3.55 -9.81
N LEU A 504 8.53 4.45 -9.27
CA LEU A 504 7.38 4.07 -8.46
C LEU A 504 6.37 3.31 -9.33
N PRO A 505 5.49 2.47 -8.72
CA PRO A 505 4.45 1.77 -9.48
C PRO A 505 3.52 2.75 -10.21
N MET A 506 3.23 2.45 -11.47
CA MET A 506 2.39 3.25 -12.36
C MET A 506 1.21 2.43 -12.86
N THR A 507 0.16 3.11 -13.28
CA THR A 507 -1.06 2.48 -13.77
C THR A 507 -1.28 2.70 -15.25
N LEU A 508 -1.80 1.67 -15.93
CA LEU A 508 -2.15 1.67 -17.34
C LEU A 508 -3.57 1.14 -17.52
N HIS A 509 -4.39 1.80 -18.32
CA HIS A 509 -5.72 1.34 -18.71
C HIS A 509 -6.05 1.78 -20.15
N TYR A 510 -6.99 1.10 -20.83
CA TYR A 510 -7.41 1.50 -22.17
C TYR A 510 -8.29 2.74 -22.19
N SER A 511 -9.17 2.91 -21.21
CA SER A 511 -10.17 3.99 -21.21
C SER A 511 -10.40 4.67 -19.86
N GLY A 512 -9.84 4.17 -18.77
CA GLY A 512 -10.07 4.68 -17.42
C GLY A 512 -9.49 6.07 -17.19
N ASP A 513 -10.21 6.93 -16.50
CA ASP A 513 -9.75 8.31 -16.22
C ASP A 513 -8.76 8.39 -15.07
N ASP A 514 -8.83 7.47 -14.12
CA ASP A 514 -7.94 7.38 -12.95
C ASP A 514 -6.72 6.47 -13.23
N THR A 515 -5.91 6.82 -14.22
CA THR A 515 -4.69 6.08 -14.57
C THR A 515 -3.56 7.01 -14.99
N ASP A 516 -2.31 6.55 -14.80
CA ASP A 516 -1.15 7.30 -15.27
C ASP A 516 -1.05 7.37 -16.77
N PHE A 517 -1.40 6.28 -17.42
CA PHE A 517 -1.33 6.13 -18.86
C PHE A 517 -2.62 5.55 -19.43
N LYS A 518 -3.00 6.06 -20.59
CA LYS A 518 -4.05 5.48 -21.43
C LYS A 518 -3.43 4.87 -22.67
N ILE A 519 -3.97 3.75 -23.13
CA ILE A 519 -3.67 3.21 -24.46
C ILE A 519 -4.58 3.94 -25.44
N LYS A 520 -3.96 4.68 -26.35
CA LYS A 520 -4.63 5.39 -27.44
C LYS A 520 -4.31 4.72 -28.76
#